data_5d0a6532a2d2d3428da768aa1f64a144
#
_entry.id   5d0a6532a2d2d3428da768aa1f64a144
#
_cell.length_a   1.000
_cell.length_b   1.000
_cell.length_c   1.000
_cell.angle_alpha   90.00
_cell.angle_beta   90.00
_cell.angle_gamma   90.00
#
_symmetry.space_group_name_H-M   'P 1'
#
loop_
_entity.id
_entity.type
_entity.pdbx_description
1 polymer ?
#
loop_
_entity_poly.entity_id
_entity_poly.type
_entity_poly.pdbx_seq_one_letter_code
_entity_poly.pdbx_strand_id
1 'polypeptide(L)'
;MAGIRKKLKAIKKRLCRLVSKTPKRKFYYGFFSKYCRLRPKWVLIESFHGQTVSDSGLVLAQEIARLYPGQYRVFYATEDKKKHQAFVDAAGLQVELVDVTPFRYTHILACAQHIFSNASLPIYFIKRPGQVYMQTWHGTPLKTLGKQMRMGIESMYNVQHNFLQADYLTQPNAFTRDVILRDYNLEPLYTGKVVMAGYPRNKVFMEPEKGVALRRKLGLEDKTVYAYMPTWRGQSNHSVDVLEYAAQVKKIMHQVDSGLKDDQVLYVNFHPILHGAVQLDAYQHILPFPTEVSNYEFLNCADALITDYSSVFFDFSLTKKPIILFMYDYDTYLADRGLYMDVRSLPFRQIYQTEELVECLRSGACLQDDYSDTEYYHTFSKYDSPDVSEKLLKLAFTGDSGDLEVIDYGKNKEKTWR
;
A
#
# COMPACT_ATOMS: atom_id res chain seq x y z
N MET A 1 23.26 18.50 38.19
CA MET A 1 23.29 17.15 37.55
C MET A 1 22.38 17.01 36.32
N ALA A 2 21.20 17.61 36.25
CA ALA A 2 20.31 17.54 35.09
C ALA A 2 20.89 18.12 33.81
N GLY A 3 21.65 19.24 33.87
CA GLY A 3 22.28 19.88 32.70
C GLY A 3 23.38 19.04 32.04
N ILE A 4 24.13 18.26 32.83
CA ILE A 4 25.20 17.39 32.32
C ILE A 4 24.60 16.18 31.63
N ARG A 5 23.51 15.60 32.14
CA ARG A 5 22.76 14.51 31.47
C ARG A 5 22.16 14.95 30.13
N LYS A 6 21.66 16.18 30.06
CA LYS A 6 21.10 16.74 28.79
C LYS A 6 22.20 16.96 27.75
N LYS A 7 23.39 17.45 28.16
CA LYS A 7 24.57 17.60 27.29
C LYS A 7 25.10 16.23 26.83
N LEU A 8 25.18 15.25 27.69
CA LEU A 8 25.61 13.87 27.35
C LEU A 8 24.62 13.19 26.37
N LYS A 9 23.30 13.37 26.58
CA LYS A 9 22.28 12.89 25.62
C LYS A 9 22.42 13.58 24.26
N ALA A 10 22.68 14.89 24.20
CA ALA A 10 22.89 15.62 22.96
C ALA A 10 24.17 15.20 22.23
N ILE A 11 25.26 14.97 22.98
CA ILE A 11 26.53 14.45 22.45
C ILE A 11 26.35 13.02 21.90
N LYS A 12 25.65 12.15 22.66
CA LYS A 12 25.35 10.79 22.21
C LYS A 12 24.47 10.79 20.95
N LYS A 13 23.48 11.69 20.86
CA LYS A 13 22.63 11.86 19.67
C LYS A 13 23.42 12.41 18.47
N ARG A 14 24.45 13.25 18.74
CA ARG A 14 25.34 13.82 17.70
C ARG A 14 26.36 12.77 17.22
N LEU A 15 26.91 11.96 18.13
CA LEU A 15 27.79 10.83 17.80
C LEU A 15 27.02 9.71 17.08
N CYS A 16 25.77 9.40 17.47
CA CYS A 16 24.92 8.47 16.74
C CYS A 16 24.56 8.97 15.33
N ARG A 17 24.45 10.31 15.11
CA ARG A 17 24.30 10.89 13.77
C ARG A 17 25.59 10.81 12.94
N LEU A 18 26.77 10.97 13.56
CA LEU A 18 28.08 10.82 12.92
C LEU A 18 28.42 9.37 12.55
N VAL A 19 27.87 8.41 13.28
CA VAL A 19 27.94 6.97 13.00
C VAL A 19 26.68 6.50 12.27
N SER A 20 25.97 7.41 11.57
CA SER A 20 24.76 7.05 10.84
C SER A 20 25.10 5.96 9.82
N LYS A 21 24.22 4.95 9.74
CA LYS A 21 24.35 3.83 8.78
C LYS A 21 24.35 4.30 7.32
N THR A 22 23.87 5.52 7.05
CA THR A 22 23.70 6.12 5.72
C THR A 22 25.02 6.36 4.94
N PRO A 23 26.09 6.92 5.53
CA PRO A 23 27.36 7.06 4.82
C PRO A 23 27.96 5.72 4.39
N LYS A 24 27.85 4.71 5.26
CA LYS A 24 28.32 3.35 4.94
C LYS A 24 27.49 2.72 3.81
N ARG A 25 26.18 2.90 3.80
CA ARG A 25 25.29 2.41 2.74
C ARG A 25 25.62 3.05 1.40
N LYS A 26 25.79 4.36 1.35
CA LYS A 26 26.22 5.10 0.13
C LYS A 26 27.55 4.57 -0.41
N PHE A 27 28.53 4.39 0.46
CA PHE A 27 29.85 3.87 0.09
C PHE A 27 29.76 2.45 -0.50
N TYR A 28 29.08 1.52 0.20
CA TYR A 28 28.92 0.16 -0.30
C TYR A 28 28.13 0.10 -1.61
N TYR A 29 27.04 0.87 -1.71
CA TYR A 29 26.27 0.94 -2.94
C TYR A 29 27.14 1.44 -4.11
N GLY A 30 27.87 2.53 -3.93
CA GLY A 30 28.79 3.07 -4.94
C GLY A 30 29.89 2.08 -5.33
N PHE A 31 30.47 1.38 -4.34
CA PHE A 31 31.45 0.34 -4.58
C PHE A 31 30.90 -0.80 -5.45
N PHE A 32 29.75 -1.38 -5.04
CA PHE A 32 29.13 -2.47 -5.79
C PHE A 32 28.67 -2.02 -7.18
N SER A 33 28.13 -0.83 -7.30
CA SER A 33 27.69 -0.28 -8.59
C SER A 33 28.86 -0.12 -9.56
N LYS A 34 30.04 0.22 -9.07
CA LYS A 34 31.25 0.40 -9.91
C LYS A 34 31.94 -0.92 -10.27
N TYR A 35 32.05 -1.85 -9.32
CA TYR A 35 32.93 -3.02 -9.46
C TYR A 35 32.20 -4.35 -9.66
N CYS A 36 30.91 -4.42 -9.36
CA CYS A 36 30.15 -5.67 -9.55
C CYS A 36 29.32 -5.64 -10.83
N ARG A 37 29.25 -6.78 -11.52
CA ARG A 37 28.42 -6.94 -12.72
C ARG A 37 26.95 -7.10 -12.33
N LEU A 38 26.04 -6.62 -13.19
CA LEU A 38 24.63 -6.96 -13.09
C LEU A 38 24.42 -8.47 -13.19
N ARG A 39 23.41 -8.95 -12.49
CA ARG A 39 23.00 -10.34 -12.45
C ARG A 39 21.63 -10.48 -13.15
N PRO A 40 21.59 -10.95 -14.41
CA PRO A 40 20.37 -10.96 -15.22
C PRO A 40 19.21 -11.73 -14.57
N LYS A 41 19.52 -12.75 -13.78
CA LYS A 41 18.51 -13.58 -13.10
C LYS A 41 18.22 -13.18 -11.64
N TRP A 42 18.69 -12.02 -11.21
CA TRP A 42 18.41 -11.51 -9.88
C TRP A 42 17.26 -10.51 -9.94
N VAL A 43 16.28 -10.75 -9.08
CA VAL A 43 15.10 -9.87 -8.87
C VAL A 43 15.15 -9.39 -7.43
N LEU A 44 15.05 -8.08 -7.23
CA LEU A 44 14.84 -7.47 -5.91
C LEU A 44 13.42 -6.94 -5.83
N ILE A 45 12.69 -7.34 -4.80
CA ILE A 45 11.35 -6.84 -4.46
C ILE A 45 11.43 -6.13 -3.11
N GLU A 46 10.82 -4.96 -3.01
CA GLU A 46 10.74 -4.21 -1.76
C GLU A 46 9.34 -3.60 -1.59
N SER A 47 8.66 -3.94 -0.50
CA SER A 47 7.37 -3.36 -0.12
C SER A 47 7.52 -2.48 1.10
N PHE A 48 7.00 -1.23 1.02
CA PHE A 48 6.97 -0.27 2.13
C PHE A 48 8.31 -0.15 2.86
N HIS A 49 9.41 0.06 2.12
CA HIS A 49 10.78 0.20 2.66
C HIS A 49 11.29 -1.04 3.41
N GLY A 50 10.74 -2.22 3.14
CA GLY A 50 11.07 -3.47 3.82
C GLY A 50 10.28 -3.70 5.13
N GLN A 51 9.29 -2.88 5.44
CA GLN A 51 8.49 -3.04 6.66
C GLN A 51 7.57 -4.25 6.61
N THR A 52 7.14 -4.66 5.42
CA THR A 52 6.20 -5.77 5.23
C THR A 52 6.58 -6.64 4.04
N VAL A 53 6.17 -7.91 4.07
CA VAL A 53 6.11 -8.79 2.90
C VAL A 53 4.64 -8.86 2.48
N SER A 54 4.22 -7.94 1.63
CA SER A 54 2.80 -7.74 1.29
C SER A 54 2.62 -6.96 -0.01
N ASP A 55 1.37 -6.58 -0.31
CA ASP A 55 1.00 -5.69 -1.41
C ASP A 55 1.37 -6.28 -2.79
N SER A 56 1.51 -5.43 -3.80
CA SER A 56 1.88 -5.83 -5.16
C SER A 56 3.18 -6.65 -5.21
N GLY A 57 4.14 -6.36 -4.32
CA GLY A 57 5.40 -7.09 -4.24
C GLY A 57 5.22 -8.57 -3.89
N LEU A 58 4.30 -8.87 -2.95
CA LEU A 58 3.97 -10.26 -2.59
C LEU A 58 3.39 -11.03 -3.79
N VAL A 59 2.40 -10.44 -4.46
CA VAL A 59 1.76 -11.08 -5.61
C VAL A 59 2.75 -11.27 -6.76
N LEU A 60 3.60 -10.28 -7.04
CA LEU A 60 4.65 -10.44 -8.06
C LEU A 60 5.63 -11.57 -7.70
N ALA A 61 6.00 -11.72 -6.43
CA ALA A 61 6.86 -12.83 -6.00
C ALA A 61 6.20 -14.21 -6.23
N GLN A 62 4.92 -14.34 -5.91
CA GLN A 62 4.11 -15.54 -6.16
C GLN A 62 4.03 -15.86 -7.67
N GLU A 63 3.74 -14.84 -8.47
CA GLU A 63 3.64 -15.02 -9.92
C GLU A 63 4.98 -15.33 -10.59
N ILE A 64 6.10 -14.81 -10.10
CA ILE A 64 7.43 -15.19 -10.59
C ILE A 64 7.68 -16.68 -10.31
N ALA A 65 7.35 -17.18 -9.12
CA ALA A 65 7.50 -18.59 -8.78
C ALA A 65 6.61 -19.49 -9.65
N ARG A 66 5.38 -19.04 -9.96
CA ARG A 66 4.42 -19.78 -10.79
C ARG A 66 4.81 -19.82 -12.28
N LEU A 67 5.16 -18.65 -12.84
CA LEU A 67 5.37 -18.48 -14.29
C LEU A 67 6.80 -18.83 -14.72
N TYR A 68 7.78 -18.61 -13.86
CA TYR A 68 9.20 -18.75 -14.14
C TYR A 68 9.92 -19.64 -13.10
N PRO A 69 9.44 -20.87 -12.84
CA PRO A 69 9.95 -21.71 -11.77
C PRO A 69 11.46 -21.95 -11.93
N GLY A 70 12.24 -21.60 -10.91
CA GLY A 70 13.69 -21.76 -10.87
C GLY A 70 14.51 -20.89 -11.84
N GLN A 71 13.89 -20.04 -12.65
CA GLN A 71 14.60 -19.19 -13.62
C GLN A 71 15.21 -17.95 -12.99
N TYR A 72 14.61 -17.41 -11.94
CA TYR A 72 15.04 -16.19 -11.26
C TYR A 72 15.36 -16.47 -9.79
N ARG A 73 16.37 -15.78 -9.27
CA ARG A 73 16.63 -15.70 -7.83
C ARG A 73 15.98 -14.45 -7.29
N VAL A 74 14.93 -14.64 -6.53
CA VAL A 74 14.12 -13.55 -6.00
C VAL A 74 14.58 -13.21 -4.58
N PHE A 75 14.97 -11.96 -4.37
CA PHE A 75 15.29 -11.40 -3.07
C PHE A 75 14.14 -10.49 -2.65
N TYR A 76 13.65 -10.68 -1.43
CA TYR A 76 12.64 -9.80 -0.85
C TYR A 76 13.24 -9.03 0.32
N ALA A 77 13.29 -7.71 0.20
CA ALA A 77 13.87 -6.83 1.21
C ALA A 77 12.97 -6.75 2.44
N THR A 78 13.57 -6.81 3.63
CA THR A 78 12.85 -6.72 4.90
C THR A 78 13.68 -6.02 5.97
N GLU A 79 13.03 -5.28 6.88
CA GLU A 79 13.66 -4.71 8.07
C GLU A 79 13.88 -5.75 9.17
N ASP A 80 13.05 -6.80 9.22
CA ASP A 80 13.14 -7.87 10.21
C ASP A 80 12.90 -9.24 9.56
N LYS A 81 14.01 -9.87 9.17
CA LYS A 81 13.98 -11.20 8.57
C LYS A 81 13.33 -12.25 9.47
N LYS A 82 13.57 -12.19 10.79
CA LYS A 82 13.03 -13.18 11.73
C LYS A 82 11.52 -13.10 11.82
N LYS A 83 11.00 -11.87 11.87
CA LYS A 83 9.56 -11.61 11.92
C LYS A 83 8.85 -12.15 10.67
N HIS A 84 9.42 -11.97 9.48
CA HIS A 84 8.75 -12.32 8.23
C HIS A 84 9.04 -13.74 7.74
N GLN A 85 10.04 -14.44 8.29
CA GLN A 85 10.40 -15.77 7.81
C GLN A 85 9.26 -16.78 7.97
N ALA A 86 8.60 -16.78 9.13
CA ALA A 86 7.48 -17.70 9.37
C ALA A 86 6.33 -17.50 8.34
N PHE A 87 6.03 -16.24 8.00
CA PHE A 87 5.03 -15.93 6.97
C PHE A 87 5.47 -16.43 5.59
N VAL A 88 6.73 -16.18 5.20
CA VAL A 88 7.28 -16.64 3.91
C VAL A 88 7.24 -18.14 3.78
N ASP A 89 7.59 -18.85 4.85
CA ASP A 89 7.59 -20.32 4.90
C ASP A 89 6.15 -20.86 4.83
N ALA A 90 5.23 -20.31 5.60
CA ALA A 90 3.82 -20.70 5.60
C ALA A 90 3.11 -20.43 4.27
N ALA A 91 3.47 -19.34 3.59
CA ALA A 91 2.95 -18.99 2.27
C ALA A 91 3.64 -19.74 1.12
N GLY A 92 4.65 -20.57 1.40
CA GLY A 92 5.40 -21.31 0.39
C GLY A 92 6.13 -20.42 -0.63
N LEU A 93 6.48 -19.17 -0.24
CA LEU A 93 7.10 -18.20 -1.13
C LEU A 93 8.54 -18.59 -1.46
N GLN A 94 8.84 -18.70 -2.74
CA GLN A 94 10.20 -19.00 -3.22
C GLN A 94 11.06 -17.74 -3.30
N VAL A 95 11.29 -17.11 -2.16
CA VAL A 95 12.09 -15.89 -2.05
C VAL A 95 13.18 -16.03 -1.00
N GLU A 96 14.26 -15.29 -1.18
CA GLU A 96 15.28 -15.12 -0.16
C GLU A 96 15.09 -13.79 0.56
N LEU A 97 14.71 -13.82 1.84
CA LEU A 97 14.60 -12.61 2.63
C LEU A 97 15.98 -11.96 2.87
N VAL A 98 16.04 -10.67 2.65
CA VAL A 98 17.27 -9.87 2.82
C VAL A 98 16.99 -8.71 3.73
N ASP A 99 17.66 -8.70 4.91
CA ASP A 99 17.61 -7.53 5.78
C ASP A 99 18.15 -6.30 5.06
N VAL A 100 17.47 -5.15 5.23
CA VAL A 100 17.92 -3.85 4.71
C VAL A 100 19.20 -3.36 5.43
N THR A 101 20.20 -4.26 5.51
CA THR A 101 21.50 -4.00 6.13
C THR A 101 22.45 -3.25 5.17
N PRO A 102 23.50 -2.57 5.69
CA PRO A 102 24.37 -1.78 4.81
C PRO A 102 25.06 -2.57 3.70
N PHE A 103 25.50 -3.79 3.95
CA PHE A 103 26.36 -4.53 3.03
C PHE A 103 25.56 -5.39 2.03
N ARG A 104 24.79 -6.36 2.55
CA ARG A 104 24.11 -7.35 1.68
C ARG A 104 23.01 -6.72 0.82
N TYR A 105 22.16 -5.88 1.43
CA TYR A 105 21.11 -5.18 0.70
C TYR A 105 21.68 -4.28 -0.40
N THR A 106 22.70 -3.47 -0.08
CA THR A 106 23.29 -2.57 -1.09
C THR A 106 23.97 -3.34 -2.21
N HIS A 107 24.55 -4.52 -1.95
CA HIS A 107 25.06 -5.40 -2.99
C HIS A 107 23.95 -5.90 -3.91
N ILE A 108 22.85 -6.39 -3.37
CA ILE A 108 21.74 -6.91 -4.17
C ILE A 108 21.08 -5.75 -4.95
N LEU A 109 20.81 -4.62 -4.30
CA LEU A 109 20.24 -3.43 -4.95
C LEU A 109 21.10 -2.95 -6.12
N ALA A 110 22.43 -3.00 -5.99
CA ALA A 110 23.36 -2.60 -7.05
C ALA A 110 23.47 -3.65 -8.17
N CYS A 111 23.21 -4.94 -7.91
CA CYS A 111 23.51 -6.03 -8.83
C CYS A 111 22.28 -6.71 -9.43
N ALA A 112 21.11 -6.60 -8.82
CA ALA A 112 19.88 -7.15 -9.39
C ALA A 112 19.53 -6.43 -10.69
N GLN A 113 19.23 -7.19 -11.74
CA GLN A 113 18.79 -6.59 -13.01
C GLN A 113 17.36 -6.07 -12.91
N HIS A 114 16.47 -6.78 -12.22
CA HIS A 114 15.07 -6.39 -12.11
C HIS A 114 14.77 -5.94 -10.68
N ILE A 115 14.13 -4.80 -10.54
CA ILE A 115 13.77 -4.19 -9.26
C ILE A 115 12.30 -3.81 -9.31
N PHE A 116 11.54 -4.28 -8.31
CA PHE A 116 10.13 -3.94 -8.12
C PHE A 116 9.96 -3.28 -6.75
N SER A 117 9.30 -2.14 -6.71
CA SER A 117 8.97 -1.49 -5.44
C SER A 117 7.62 -0.79 -5.51
N ASN A 118 6.91 -0.77 -4.40
CA ASN A 118 5.67 0.00 -4.24
C ASN A 118 5.87 1.31 -3.45
N ALA A 119 7.08 1.55 -2.96
CA ALA A 119 7.47 2.76 -2.24
C ALA A 119 8.83 3.27 -2.74
N SER A 120 9.39 4.31 -2.14
CA SER A 120 10.69 4.81 -2.56
C SER A 120 11.84 3.93 -2.05
N LEU A 121 12.75 3.57 -2.94
CA LEU A 121 14.04 3.00 -2.58
C LEU A 121 14.89 4.03 -1.85
N PRO A 122 15.98 3.63 -1.16
CA PRO A 122 16.84 4.57 -0.45
C PRO A 122 17.35 5.70 -1.35
N ILE A 123 17.47 6.91 -0.80
CA ILE A 123 17.89 8.12 -1.53
C ILE A 123 19.24 8.01 -2.24
N TYR A 124 20.10 7.09 -1.82
CA TYR A 124 21.39 6.85 -2.49
C TYR A 124 21.27 5.88 -3.67
N PHE A 125 20.11 5.33 -3.94
CA PHE A 125 19.89 4.50 -5.12
C PHE A 125 19.98 5.35 -6.38
N ILE A 126 20.83 4.93 -7.31
CA ILE A 126 20.93 5.46 -8.66
C ILE A 126 20.89 4.26 -9.59
N LYS A 127 19.82 4.18 -10.38
CA LYS A 127 19.62 3.07 -11.31
C LYS A 127 20.80 2.96 -12.28
N ARG A 128 21.36 1.77 -12.42
CA ARG A 128 22.46 1.50 -13.32
C ARG A 128 21.94 1.22 -14.73
N PRO A 129 22.72 1.54 -15.79
CA PRO A 129 22.45 1.05 -17.14
C PRO A 129 22.27 -0.46 -17.15
N GLY A 130 21.19 -0.95 -17.77
CA GLY A 130 20.84 -2.37 -17.81
C GLY A 130 19.99 -2.89 -16.63
N GLN A 131 19.78 -2.10 -15.58
CA GLN A 131 18.75 -2.39 -14.60
C GLN A 131 17.38 -2.00 -15.15
N VAL A 132 16.36 -2.82 -14.85
CA VAL A 132 14.94 -2.54 -15.10
C VAL A 132 14.28 -2.27 -13.76
N TYR A 133 13.81 -1.05 -13.55
CA TYR A 133 13.12 -0.64 -12.34
C TYR A 133 11.65 -0.37 -12.65
N MET A 134 10.76 -1.17 -12.05
CA MET A 134 9.31 -0.99 -12.09
C MET A 134 8.82 -0.49 -10.74
N GLN A 135 8.21 0.68 -10.74
CA GLN A 135 7.57 1.28 -9.57
C GLN A 135 6.06 1.07 -9.67
N THR A 136 5.50 0.27 -8.76
CA THR A 136 4.08 -0.07 -8.80
C THR A 136 3.18 0.89 -8.03
N TRP A 137 3.78 1.76 -7.18
CA TRP A 137 3.04 2.55 -6.21
C TRP A 137 2.17 1.67 -5.28
N HIS A 138 1.30 2.31 -4.47
CA HIS A 138 0.57 1.57 -3.41
C HIS A 138 -0.84 2.12 -3.13
N GLY A 139 -1.49 2.74 -4.11
CA GLY A 139 -2.90 3.13 -3.99
C GLY A 139 -3.26 4.35 -4.81
N THR A 140 -4.51 4.41 -5.24
CA THR A 140 -5.11 5.60 -5.83
C THR A 140 -5.14 6.72 -4.78
N PRO A 141 -4.59 7.90 -5.08
CA PRO A 141 -4.44 8.96 -4.07
C PRO A 141 -5.79 9.63 -3.79
N LEU A 142 -6.29 9.49 -2.57
CA LEU A 142 -7.39 10.30 -2.07
C LEU A 142 -6.87 11.58 -1.41
N LYS A 143 -5.80 11.44 -0.62
CA LYS A 143 -5.13 12.55 0.08
C LYS A 143 -4.12 13.22 -0.83
N THR A 144 -3.94 14.54 -0.65
CA THR A 144 -2.95 15.30 -1.42
C THR A 144 -1.54 14.76 -1.24
N LEU A 145 -0.80 14.70 -2.34
CA LEU A 145 0.57 14.19 -2.44
C LEU A 145 1.53 15.24 -2.99
N GLY A 146 2.82 14.93 -2.92
CA GLY A 146 3.88 15.72 -3.53
C GLY A 146 3.83 17.21 -3.13
N LYS A 147 3.84 18.10 -4.11
CA LYS A 147 3.84 19.56 -3.90
C LYS A 147 2.53 20.10 -3.28
N GLN A 148 1.45 19.33 -3.27
CA GLN A 148 0.19 19.70 -2.64
C GLN A 148 0.18 19.42 -1.13
N MET A 149 1.16 18.69 -0.62
CA MET A 149 1.27 18.46 0.82
C MET A 149 1.70 19.74 1.52
N ARG A 150 1.16 19.97 2.73
CA ARG A 150 1.57 21.10 3.59
C ARG A 150 3.02 20.99 4.08
N MET A 151 3.62 19.81 4.00
CA MET A 151 5.03 19.57 4.30
C MET A 151 5.88 20.06 3.15
N GLY A 152 7.02 20.69 3.43
CA GLY A 152 7.90 21.25 2.41
C GLY A 152 8.42 20.23 1.39
N ILE A 153 9.11 20.72 0.35
CA ILE A 153 9.65 19.93 -0.76
C ILE A 153 10.51 18.73 -0.30
N GLU A 154 11.09 18.82 0.88
CA GLU A 154 11.88 17.75 1.49
C GLU A 154 11.08 16.45 1.67
N SER A 155 9.77 16.54 1.85
CA SER A 155 8.90 15.38 2.04
C SER A 155 8.70 14.57 0.75
N MET A 156 8.76 15.20 -0.40
CA MET A 156 8.52 14.56 -1.70
C MET A 156 9.80 14.16 -2.44
N TYR A 157 10.94 14.74 -2.09
CA TYR A 157 12.19 14.66 -2.84
C TYR A 157 12.64 13.21 -3.12
N ASN A 158 12.62 12.31 -2.14
CA ASN A 158 13.03 10.92 -2.37
C ASN A 158 12.02 10.15 -3.25
N VAL A 159 10.74 10.44 -3.14
CA VAL A 159 9.70 9.82 -3.98
C VAL A 159 9.86 10.27 -5.43
N GLN A 160 10.00 11.58 -5.67
CA GLN A 160 10.24 12.14 -6.99
C GLN A 160 11.52 11.54 -7.62
N HIS A 161 12.61 11.48 -6.85
CA HIS A 161 13.88 10.88 -7.29
C HIS A 161 13.71 9.43 -7.74
N ASN A 162 12.90 8.65 -7.01
CA ASN A 162 12.61 7.26 -7.39
C ASN A 162 11.77 7.17 -8.66
N PHE A 163 10.72 7.98 -8.77
CA PHE A 163 9.88 7.99 -9.97
C PHE A 163 10.69 8.35 -11.22
N LEU A 164 11.56 9.36 -11.15
CA LEU A 164 12.39 9.79 -12.28
C LEU A 164 13.36 8.70 -12.77
N GLN A 165 13.72 7.74 -11.93
CA GLN A 165 14.62 6.65 -12.28
C GLN A 165 13.90 5.38 -12.76
N ALA A 166 12.57 5.28 -12.55
CA ALA A 166 11.82 4.09 -12.95
C ALA A 166 11.73 4.00 -14.48
N ASP A 167 12.01 2.81 -15.02
CA ASP A 167 11.73 2.52 -16.43
C ASP A 167 10.24 2.41 -16.67
N TYR A 168 9.52 1.88 -15.67
CA TYR A 168 8.09 1.69 -15.70
C TYR A 168 7.43 2.25 -14.44
N LEU A 169 6.51 3.20 -14.59
CA LEU A 169 5.58 3.65 -13.55
C LEU A 169 4.22 3.03 -13.86
N THR A 170 3.78 2.07 -13.05
CA THR A 170 2.45 1.49 -13.24
C THR A 170 1.39 2.36 -12.57
N GLN A 171 0.30 2.61 -13.25
CA GLN A 171 -0.79 3.47 -12.79
C GLN A 171 -2.15 2.79 -13.04
N PRO A 172 -3.00 2.62 -11.99
CA PRO A 172 -4.22 1.85 -12.09
C PRO A 172 -5.34 2.58 -12.85
N ASN A 173 -5.23 3.90 -12.99
CA ASN A 173 -6.21 4.74 -13.66
C ASN A 173 -5.60 6.07 -14.07
N ALA A 174 -6.28 6.80 -14.94
CA ALA A 174 -5.83 8.09 -15.47
C ALA A 174 -5.69 9.14 -14.34
N PHE A 175 -6.59 9.14 -13.38
CA PHE A 175 -6.54 10.05 -12.25
C PHE A 175 -5.24 9.91 -11.44
N THR A 176 -4.84 8.68 -11.09
CA THR A 176 -3.60 8.43 -10.36
C THR A 176 -2.38 8.84 -11.18
N ARG A 177 -2.37 8.51 -12.49
CA ARG A 177 -1.31 8.95 -13.42
C ARG A 177 -1.14 10.46 -13.38
N ASP A 178 -2.21 11.20 -13.55
CA ASP A 178 -2.17 12.66 -13.66
C ASP A 178 -1.76 13.32 -12.35
N VAL A 179 -2.21 12.82 -11.21
CA VAL A 179 -1.79 13.25 -9.89
C VAL A 179 -0.29 13.02 -9.69
N ILE A 180 0.21 11.82 -9.96
CA ILE A 180 1.64 11.48 -9.78
C ILE A 180 2.52 12.33 -10.69
N LEU A 181 2.17 12.45 -11.96
CA LEU A 181 2.97 13.24 -12.91
C LEU A 181 3.00 14.73 -12.54
N ARG A 182 1.85 15.30 -12.23
CA ARG A 182 1.70 16.72 -11.89
C ARG A 182 2.30 17.08 -10.55
N ASP A 183 1.98 16.32 -9.49
CA ASP A 183 2.28 16.75 -8.13
C ASP A 183 3.68 16.34 -7.65
N TYR A 184 4.33 15.43 -8.36
CA TYR A 184 5.78 15.20 -8.22
C TYR A 184 6.60 15.87 -9.32
N ASN A 185 6.03 16.77 -10.14
CA ASN A 185 6.70 17.51 -11.22
C ASN A 185 7.48 16.57 -12.16
N LEU A 186 6.86 15.45 -12.57
CA LEU A 186 7.52 14.47 -13.41
C LEU A 186 7.42 14.80 -14.91
N GLU A 187 6.33 15.41 -15.36
CA GLU A 187 6.04 15.67 -16.78
C GLU A 187 7.22 16.27 -17.55
N PRO A 188 7.92 17.31 -17.04
CA PRO A 188 9.05 17.90 -17.76
C PRO A 188 10.34 17.08 -17.69
N LEU A 189 10.45 16.11 -16.78
CA LEU A 189 11.73 15.43 -16.46
C LEU A 189 11.72 13.94 -16.73
N TYR A 190 10.58 13.28 -16.59
CA TYR A 190 10.47 11.83 -16.71
C TYR A 190 10.73 11.37 -18.15
N THR A 191 11.58 10.35 -18.28
CA THR A 191 11.97 9.77 -19.58
C THR A 191 11.66 8.28 -19.68
N GLY A 192 11.01 7.71 -18.65
CA GLY A 192 10.55 6.32 -18.66
C GLY A 192 9.17 6.16 -19.30
N LYS A 193 8.54 5.07 -18.99
CA LYS A 193 7.22 4.69 -19.51
C LYS A 193 6.20 4.65 -18.39
N VAL A 194 5.05 5.26 -18.60
CA VAL A 194 3.86 5.05 -17.76
C VAL A 194 3.09 3.88 -18.32
N VAL A 195 2.78 2.92 -17.48
CA VAL A 195 2.05 1.69 -17.83
C VAL A 195 0.68 1.74 -17.15
N MET A 196 -0.38 1.83 -17.94
CA MET A 196 -1.73 1.78 -17.40
C MET A 196 -2.08 0.34 -17.07
N ALA A 197 -2.12 0.01 -15.79
CA ALA A 197 -2.35 -1.35 -15.30
C ALA A 197 -2.83 -1.30 -13.84
N GLY A 198 -3.80 -2.12 -13.48
CA GLY A 198 -4.26 -2.29 -12.11
C GLY A 198 -3.15 -2.74 -11.17
N TYR A 199 -3.39 -2.65 -9.88
CA TYR A 199 -2.41 -3.12 -8.90
C TYR A 199 -2.38 -4.65 -8.83
N PRO A 200 -1.21 -5.30 -8.90
CA PRO A 200 -1.09 -6.75 -8.71
C PRO A 200 -1.80 -7.27 -7.46
N ARG A 201 -1.80 -6.51 -6.37
CA ARG A 201 -2.47 -6.88 -5.11
C ARG A 201 -3.99 -7.02 -5.25
N ASN A 202 -4.59 -6.36 -6.23
CA ASN A 202 -6.04 -6.39 -6.45
C ASN A 202 -6.53 -7.69 -7.10
N LYS A 203 -5.62 -8.54 -7.58
CA LYS A 203 -5.96 -9.83 -8.18
C LYS A 203 -6.92 -10.65 -7.30
N VAL A 204 -6.73 -10.62 -5.98
CA VAL A 204 -7.58 -11.38 -5.05
C VAL A 204 -9.06 -10.98 -5.11
N PHE A 205 -9.39 -9.74 -5.43
CA PHE A 205 -10.77 -9.26 -5.56
C PHE A 205 -11.47 -9.74 -6.85
N MET A 206 -10.71 -10.26 -7.78
CA MET A 206 -11.21 -10.87 -9.02
C MET A 206 -11.23 -12.41 -8.94
N GLU A 207 -10.96 -12.98 -7.76
CA GLU A 207 -10.98 -14.40 -7.45
C GLU A 207 -11.99 -14.67 -6.30
N PRO A 208 -13.31 -14.48 -6.53
CA PRO A 208 -14.34 -14.58 -5.48
C PRO A 208 -14.37 -15.95 -4.80
N GLU A 209 -13.98 -17.01 -5.51
CA GLU A 209 -13.90 -18.38 -4.98
C GLU A 209 -12.89 -18.47 -3.82
N LYS A 210 -11.83 -17.68 -3.82
CA LYS A 210 -10.88 -17.59 -2.68
C LYS A 210 -11.52 -16.98 -1.45
N GLY A 211 -12.38 -15.97 -1.62
CA GLY A 211 -13.16 -15.39 -0.54
C GLY A 211 -14.13 -16.40 0.08
N VAL A 212 -14.83 -17.18 -0.75
CA VAL A 212 -15.72 -18.26 -0.29
C VAL A 212 -14.94 -19.34 0.47
N ALA A 213 -13.79 -19.76 -0.06
CA ALA A 213 -12.96 -20.74 0.62
C ALA A 213 -12.43 -20.25 1.97
N LEU A 214 -12.05 -18.96 2.06
CA LEU A 214 -11.60 -18.36 3.31
C LEU A 214 -12.74 -18.26 4.32
N ARG A 215 -13.97 -17.88 3.92
CA ARG A 215 -15.14 -17.88 4.80
C ARG A 215 -15.36 -19.23 5.45
N ARG A 216 -15.31 -20.30 4.64
CA ARG A 216 -15.44 -21.67 5.15
C ARG A 216 -14.35 -22.01 6.16
N LYS A 217 -13.09 -21.67 5.85
CA LYS A 217 -11.95 -21.89 6.76
C LYS A 217 -12.11 -21.17 8.10
N LEU A 218 -12.73 -19.99 8.09
CA LEU A 218 -12.96 -19.17 9.29
C LEU A 218 -14.29 -19.46 9.99
N GLY A 219 -15.13 -20.37 9.48
CA GLY A 219 -16.45 -20.68 10.06
C GLY A 219 -17.44 -19.51 9.94
N LEU A 220 -17.38 -18.74 8.86
CA LEU A 220 -18.17 -17.53 8.63
C LEU A 220 -19.28 -17.73 7.57
N GLU A 221 -19.61 -18.99 7.21
CA GLU A 221 -20.52 -19.28 6.10
C GLU A 221 -21.94 -18.75 6.37
N ASP A 222 -22.41 -18.83 7.61
CA ASP A 222 -23.74 -18.38 8.03
C ASP A 222 -23.75 -16.99 8.69
N LYS A 223 -22.64 -16.22 8.51
CA LYS A 223 -22.51 -14.88 9.09
C LYS A 223 -22.55 -13.80 8.02
N THR A 224 -23.12 -12.66 8.33
CA THR A 224 -22.88 -11.43 7.60
C THR A 224 -21.59 -10.80 8.13
N VAL A 225 -20.59 -10.62 7.27
CA VAL A 225 -19.25 -10.18 7.63
C VAL A 225 -19.02 -8.74 7.18
N TYR A 226 -18.96 -7.84 8.12
CA TYR A 226 -18.55 -6.44 7.88
C TYR A 226 -17.06 -6.27 8.15
N ALA A 227 -16.36 -5.55 7.30
CA ALA A 227 -14.95 -5.20 7.51
C ALA A 227 -14.81 -3.70 7.77
N TYR A 228 -14.22 -3.29 8.89
CA TYR A 228 -14.00 -1.89 9.22
C TYR A 228 -12.52 -1.54 9.19
N MET A 229 -12.15 -0.64 8.28
CA MET A 229 -10.79 -0.15 8.09
C MET A 229 -10.73 1.39 8.17
N PRO A 230 -10.76 1.97 9.37
CA PRO A 230 -10.70 3.42 9.51
C PRO A 230 -9.30 3.97 9.24
N THR A 231 -9.25 5.20 8.73
CA THR A 231 -8.00 5.95 8.61
C THR A 231 -7.51 6.37 9.99
N TRP A 232 -6.20 6.21 10.23
CA TRP A 232 -5.54 6.78 11.41
C TRP A 232 -5.59 8.32 11.41
N ARG A 233 -5.97 8.91 12.57
CA ARG A 233 -6.12 10.35 12.73
C ARG A 233 -4.80 11.05 13.09
N GLY A 234 -3.76 10.32 13.47
CA GLY A 234 -2.43 10.88 13.74
C GLY A 234 -1.65 11.04 12.46
N GLN A 235 -1.25 12.21 12.17
CA GLN A 235 -0.19 12.78 11.36
C GLN A 235 -0.64 14.08 10.71
N SER A 236 -0.25 15.09 11.28
CA SER A 236 0.01 16.40 10.75
C SER A 236 0.37 17.25 11.94
N ASN A 237 0.47 18.51 11.82
CA ASN A 237 1.03 19.41 12.82
C ASN A 237 0.31 19.45 14.20
N HIS A 238 -0.75 18.63 14.37
CA HIS A 238 -1.46 18.47 15.64
C HIS A 238 -1.26 17.04 16.16
N SER A 239 -0.67 16.92 17.35
CA SER A 239 -0.60 15.66 18.08
C SER A 239 -2.01 15.25 18.48
N VAL A 240 -2.55 14.20 17.85
CA VAL A 240 -3.80 13.58 18.32
C VAL A 240 -3.52 13.01 19.72
N ASP A 241 -4.36 13.35 20.68
CA ASP A 241 -4.35 12.64 21.94
C ASP A 241 -4.86 11.22 21.70
N VAL A 242 -3.92 10.27 21.75
CA VAL A 242 -4.20 8.86 21.49
C VAL A 242 -5.25 8.30 22.45
N LEU A 243 -5.27 8.79 23.69
CA LEU A 243 -6.21 8.33 24.72
C LEU A 243 -7.62 8.85 24.44
N GLU A 244 -7.75 10.10 24.07
CA GLU A 244 -9.03 10.70 23.69
C GLU A 244 -9.61 10.02 22.45
N TYR A 245 -8.79 9.84 21.42
CA TYR A 245 -9.21 9.13 20.20
C TYR A 245 -9.59 7.68 20.49
N ALA A 246 -8.82 6.96 21.31
CA ALA A 246 -9.16 5.60 21.72
C ALA A 246 -10.48 5.54 22.51
N ALA A 247 -10.77 6.53 23.37
CA ALA A 247 -12.02 6.62 24.10
C ALA A 247 -13.23 6.81 23.15
N GLN A 248 -13.08 7.67 22.13
CA GLN A 248 -14.08 7.85 21.10
C GLN A 248 -14.32 6.54 20.30
N VAL A 249 -13.26 5.89 19.85
CA VAL A 249 -13.36 4.60 19.13
C VAL A 249 -14.05 3.55 20.00
N LYS A 250 -13.71 3.45 21.28
CA LYS A 250 -14.38 2.51 22.22
C LYS A 250 -15.88 2.78 22.31
N LYS A 251 -16.28 4.07 22.44
CA LYS A 251 -17.69 4.44 22.49
C LYS A 251 -18.44 3.97 21.23
N ILE A 252 -17.88 4.22 20.05
CA ILE A 252 -18.45 3.76 18.77
C ILE A 252 -18.55 2.24 18.75
N MET A 253 -17.47 1.53 19.12
CA MET A 253 -17.47 0.07 19.10
C MET A 253 -18.50 -0.54 20.07
N HIS A 254 -18.70 0.04 21.26
CA HIS A 254 -19.75 -0.42 22.18
C HIS A 254 -21.16 -0.27 21.61
N GLN A 255 -21.44 0.84 20.93
CA GLN A 255 -22.75 1.06 20.30
C GLN A 255 -22.97 0.08 19.14
N VAL A 256 -21.94 -0.14 18.31
CA VAL A 256 -22.02 -1.11 17.21
C VAL A 256 -22.20 -2.53 17.71
N ASP A 257 -21.38 -2.96 18.69
CA ASP A 257 -21.44 -4.32 19.25
C ASP A 257 -22.83 -4.65 19.81
N SER A 258 -23.41 -3.72 20.58
CA SER A 258 -24.75 -3.89 21.15
C SER A 258 -25.89 -3.83 20.13
N GLY A 259 -25.64 -3.34 18.95
CA GLY A 259 -26.62 -3.23 17.88
C GLY A 259 -26.60 -4.35 16.85
N LEU A 260 -25.52 -5.11 16.75
CA LEU A 260 -25.39 -6.22 15.82
C LEU A 260 -26.22 -7.43 16.27
N LYS A 261 -26.67 -8.26 15.32
CA LYS A 261 -27.36 -9.53 15.55
C LYS A 261 -26.35 -10.67 15.70
N ASP A 262 -26.81 -11.80 16.22
CA ASP A 262 -25.96 -12.99 16.42
C ASP A 262 -25.39 -13.56 15.11
N ASP A 263 -26.04 -13.34 13.99
CA ASP A 263 -25.58 -13.73 12.66
C ASP A 263 -24.71 -12.67 11.96
N GLN A 264 -24.38 -11.57 12.64
CA GLN A 264 -23.57 -10.47 12.12
C GLN A 264 -22.25 -10.38 12.89
N VAL A 265 -21.17 -10.07 12.19
CA VAL A 265 -19.85 -9.87 12.79
C VAL A 265 -19.13 -8.71 12.11
N LEU A 266 -18.48 -7.86 12.91
CA LEU A 266 -17.64 -6.76 12.46
C LEU A 266 -16.18 -7.11 12.72
N TYR A 267 -15.43 -7.27 11.67
CA TYR A 267 -13.98 -7.35 11.79
C TYR A 267 -13.36 -5.96 11.66
N VAL A 268 -12.39 -5.65 12.51
CA VAL A 268 -11.75 -4.33 12.53
C VAL A 268 -10.25 -4.44 12.30
N ASN A 269 -9.72 -3.52 11.49
CA ASN A 269 -8.29 -3.35 11.26
C ASN A 269 -7.86 -1.94 11.67
N PHE A 270 -7.56 -1.77 12.95
CA PHE A 270 -7.07 -0.52 13.49
C PHE A 270 -5.58 -0.32 13.24
N HIS A 271 -5.17 0.93 13.21
CA HIS A 271 -3.75 1.25 13.20
C HIS A 271 -3.05 0.68 14.46
N PRO A 272 -1.81 0.14 14.36
CA PRO A 272 -1.11 -0.51 15.46
C PRO A 272 -1.05 0.29 16.77
N ILE A 273 -1.05 1.63 16.71
CA ILE A 273 -1.07 2.49 17.90
C ILE A 273 -2.31 2.27 18.78
N LEU A 274 -3.44 1.86 18.19
CA LEU A 274 -4.69 1.60 18.91
C LEU A 274 -4.77 0.17 19.48
N HIS A 275 -3.95 -0.78 19.03
CA HIS A 275 -4.03 -2.18 19.46
C HIS A 275 -3.89 -2.36 20.99
N GLY A 276 -3.10 -1.50 21.64
CA GLY A 276 -2.98 -1.54 23.11
C GLY A 276 -4.02 -0.71 23.87
N ALA A 277 -4.71 0.20 23.16
CA ALA A 277 -5.67 1.11 23.75
C ALA A 277 -7.12 0.65 23.61
N VAL A 278 -7.45 -0.09 22.56
CA VAL A 278 -8.79 -0.67 22.31
C VAL A 278 -8.67 -2.19 22.43
N GLN A 279 -9.21 -2.74 23.53
CA GLN A 279 -9.24 -4.19 23.77
C GLN A 279 -10.47 -4.77 23.09
N LEU A 280 -10.29 -5.64 22.09
CA LEU A 280 -11.39 -6.21 21.31
C LEU A 280 -12.05 -7.42 22.01
N ASP A 281 -11.35 -8.06 22.94
CA ASP A 281 -11.86 -9.22 23.70
C ASP A 281 -13.10 -8.89 24.57
N ALA A 282 -13.40 -7.60 24.75
CA ALA A 282 -14.57 -7.14 25.50
C ALA A 282 -15.87 -7.12 24.69
N TYR A 283 -15.80 -7.37 23.37
CA TYR A 283 -16.96 -7.32 22.47
C TYR A 283 -17.39 -8.70 22.06
N GLN A 284 -18.70 -8.87 21.79
CA GLN A 284 -19.29 -10.14 21.38
C GLN A 284 -19.23 -10.33 19.85
N HIS A 285 -19.46 -9.26 19.09
CA HIS A 285 -19.60 -9.29 17.64
C HIS A 285 -18.46 -8.58 16.91
N ILE A 286 -17.47 -8.03 17.65
CA ILE A 286 -16.35 -7.29 17.05
C ILE A 286 -15.03 -8.05 17.25
N LEU A 287 -14.36 -8.36 16.16
CA LEU A 287 -13.13 -9.15 16.13
C LEU A 287 -12.00 -8.43 15.37
N PRO A 288 -10.73 -8.69 15.71
CA PRO A 288 -9.63 -8.21 14.89
C PRO A 288 -9.56 -8.98 13.56
N PHE A 289 -9.00 -8.36 12.52
CA PHE A 289 -8.66 -9.10 11.29
C PHE A 289 -7.76 -10.29 11.64
N PRO A 290 -7.99 -11.46 11.00
CA PRO A 290 -7.13 -12.63 11.18
C PRO A 290 -5.68 -12.32 10.79
N THR A 291 -4.73 -12.75 11.61
CA THR A 291 -3.29 -12.52 11.39
C THR A 291 -2.67 -13.48 10.39
N GLU A 292 -3.36 -14.58 10.10
CA GLU A 292 -2.90 -15.69 9.24
C GLU A 292 -3.09 -15.41 7.75
N VAL A 293 -3.86 -14.36 7.41
CA VAL A 293 -4.15 -13.98 6.03
C VAL A 293 -3.85 -12.49 5.82
N SER A 294 -3.63 -12.10 4.58
CA SER A 294 -3.48 -10.68 4.27
C SER A 294 -4.80 -9.93 4.41
N ASN A 295 -4.71 -8.61 4.66
CA ASN A 295 -5.91 -7.76 4.74
C ASN A 295 -6.78 -7.86 3.47
N TYR A 296 -6.18 -7.98 2.30
CA TYR A 296 -6.91 -8.06 1.03
C TYR A 296 -7.59 -9.41 0.83
N GLU A 297 -6.96 -10.50 1.27
CA GLU A 297 -7.61 -11.82 1.28
C GLU A 297 -8.81 -11.82 2.22
N PHE A 298 -8.67 -11.19 3.40
CA PHE A 298 -9.79 -11.08 4.32
C PHE A 298 -10.91 -10.16 3.77
N LEU A 299 -10.57 -9.03 3.18
CA LEU A 299 -11.55 -8.15 2.54
C LEU A 299 -12.33 -8.87 1.42
N ASN A 300 -11.70 -9.78 0.69
CA ASN A 300 -12.39 -10.55 -0.34
C ASN A 300 -13.51 -11.44 0.22
N CYS A 301 -13.42 -11.87 1.48
CA CYS A 301 -14.47 -12.65 2.13
C CYS A 301 -15.54 -11.82 2.86
N ALA A 302 -15.32 -10.51 3.06
CA ALA A 302 -16.30 -9.63 3.67
C ALA A 302 -17.50 -9.36 2.74
N ASP A 303 -18.67 -9.07 3.32
CA ASP A 303 -19.89 -8.71 2.57
C ASP A 303 -19.96 -7.20 2.29
N ALA A 304 -19.39 -6.38 3.17
CA ALA A 304 -19.28 -4.94 2.98
C ALA A 304 -18.02 -4.38 3.64
N LEU A 305 -17.50 -3.28 3.08
CA LEU A 305 -16.42 -2.49 3.66
C LEU A 305 -16.99 -1.23 4.33
N ILE A 306 -16.63 -1.01 5.57
CA ILE A 306 -16.81 0.26 6.27
C ILE A 306 -15.44 0.95 6.33
N THR A 307 -15.36 2.17 5.85
CA THR A 307 -14.12 2.96 5.87
C THR A 307 -14.47 4.45 5.94
N ASP A 308 -13.49 5.31 5.71
CA ASP A 308 -13.67 6.75 5.74
C ASP A 308 -12.81 7.43 4.65
N TYR A 309 -11.66 8.00 5.03
CA TYR A 309 -10.74 8.73 4.12
C TYR A 309 -9.59 7.85 3.64
N SER A 310 -9.84 6.57 3.44
CA SER A 310 -8.84 5.58 3.05
C SER A 310 -8.96 5.21 1.58
N SER A 311 -7.82 5.12 0.89
CA SER A 311 -7.77 4.65 -0.50
C SER A 311 -8.17 3.18 -0.69
N VAL A 312 -8.39 2.43 0.38
CA VAL A 312 -8.79 1.01 0.30
C VAL A 312 -10.13 0.82 -0.43
N PHE A 313 -11.02 1.81 -0.40
CA PHE A 313 -12.30 1.72 -1.11
C PHE A 313 -12.13 1.67 -2.64
N PHE A 314 -11.07 2.27 -3.20
CA PHE A 314 -10.79 2.14 -4.63
C PHE A 314 -10.49 0.69 -5.01
N ASP A 315 -9.70 0.02 -4.19
CA ASP A 315 -9.31 -1.38 -4.42
C ASP A 315 -10.48 -2.33 -4.15
N PHE A 316 -11.16 -2.14 -3.00
CA PHE A 316 -12.31 -2.96 -2.62
C PHE A 316 -13.49 -2.85 -3.60
N SER A 317 -13.63 -1.71 -4.28
CA SER A 317 -14.70 -1.49 -5.26
C SER A 317 -14.69 -2.52 -6.41
N LEU A 318 -13.54 -3.17 -6.68
CA LEU A 318 -13.43 -4.24 -7.66
C LEU A 318 -14.28 -5.47 -7.31
N THR A 319 -14.61 -5.67 -6.03
CA THR A 319 -15.52 -6.73 -5.59
C THR A 319 -16.98 -6.45 -5.95
N LYS A 320 -17.33 -5.21 -6.29
CA LYS A 320 -18.70 -4.68 -6.44
C LYS A 320 -19.56 -4.79 -5.18
N LYS A 321 -18.97 -5.18 -4.05
CA LYS A 321 -19.65 -5.28 -2.76
C LYS A 321 -19.82 -3.90 -2.13
N PRO A 322 -20.86 -3.69 -1.31
CA PRO A 322 -21.16 -2.42 -0.67
C PRO A 322 -19.99 -1.77 0.08
N ILE A 323 -19.91 -0.46 -0.04
CA ILE A 323 -18.95 0.39 0.67
C ILE A 323 -19.71 1.44 1.46
N ILE A 324 -19.39 1.55 2.74
CA ILE A 324 -19.95 2.53 3.66
C ILE A 324 -18.84 3.51 4.05
N LEU A 325 -19.05 4.79 3.78
CA LEU A 325 -18.18 5.86 4.25
C LEU A 325 -18.70 6.37 5.59
N PHE A 326 -18.07 5.94 6.69
CA PHE A 326 -18.42 6.38 8.03
C PHE A 326 -17.55 7.57 8.43
N MET A 327 -18.08 8.76 8.26
CA MET A 327 -17.36 10.05 8.32
C MET A 327 -17.82 10.93 9.48
N TYR A 328 -17.84 10.40 10.71
CA TYR A 328 -18.31 11.06 11.91
C TYR A 328 -17.54 12.35 12.28
N ASP A 329 -16.37 12.56 11.70
CA ASP A 329 -15.47 13.68 11.95
C ASP A 329 -15.10 14.45 10.66
N TYR A 330 -15.96 14.43 9.65
CA TYR A 330 -15.70 14.93 8.31
C TYR A 330 -15.09 16.34 8.28
N ASP A 331 -15.72 17.32 8.94
CA ASP A 331 -15.27 18.71 8.91
C ASP A 331 -13.89 18.89 9.56
N THR A 332 -13.65 18.20 10.67
CA THR A 332 -12.37 18.21 11.37
C THR A 332 -11.27 17.58 10.50
N TYR A 333 -11.57 16.46 9.87
CA TYR A 333 -10.60 15.77 9.00
C TYR A 333 -10.24 16.61 7.77
N LEU A 334 -11.23 17.22 7.13
CA LEU A 334 -11.02 18.05 5.94
C LEU A 334 -10.19 19.31 6.26
N ALA A 335 -10.41 19.93 7.43
CA ALA A 335 -9.64 21.08 7.88
C ALA A 335 -8.15 20.76 8.09
N ASP A 336 -7.84 19.53 8.50
CA ASP A 336 -6.47 19.08 8.77
C ASP A 336 -5.75 18.56 7.50
N ARG A 337 -6.47 17.93 6.56
CA ARG A 337 -5.89 17.28 5.39
C ARG A 337 -6.59 17.66 4.09
N GLY A 338 -5.78 17.95 3.07
CA GLY A 338 -6.28 18.12 1.70
C GLY A 338 -6.69 16.77 1.08
N LEU A 339 -7.78 16.79 0.32
CA LEU A 339 -8.26 15.69 -0.49
C LEU A 339 -8.26 16.11 -1.96
N TYR A 340 -8.03 15.15 -2.87
CA TYR A 340 -8.11 15.40 -4.32
C TYR A 340 -9.54 15.41 -4.86
N MET A 341 -10.46 14.79 -4.13
CA MET A 341 -11.87 14.75 -4.49
C MET A 341 -12.74 14.87 -3.24
N ASP A 342 -13.93 15.38 -3.40
CA ASP A 342 -14.93 15.37 -2.33
C ASP A 342 -15.47 13.93 -2.16
N VAL A 343 -15.17 13.31 -1.03
CA VAL A 343 -15.63 11.94 -0.75
C VAL A 343 -17.16 11.84 -0.70
N ARG A 344 -17.87 12.97 -0.51
CA ARG A 344 -19.33 13.03 -0.53
C ARG A 344 -19.92 12.89 -1.94
N SER A 345 -19.12 13.11 -2.98
CA SER A 345 -19.53 12.89 -4.37
C SER A 345 -19.38 11.43 -4.82
N LEU A 346 -18.79 10.56 -3.99
CA LEU A 346 -18.62 9.16 -4.31
C LEU A 346 -19.95 8.40 -4.23
N PRO A 347 -20.18 7.38 -5.07
CA PRO A 347 -21.45 6.65 -5.14
C PRO A 347 -21.64 5.63 -4.01
N PHE A 348 -21.02 5.88 -2.85
CA PHE A 348 -21.08 5.00 -1.69
C PHE A 348 -22.05 5.54 -0.65
N ARG A 349 -22.58 4.66 0.19
CA ARG A 349 -23.40 5.06 1.32
C ARG A 349 -22.57 5.90 2.29
N GLN A 350 -23.10 7.07 2.64
CA GLN A 350 -22.45 8.01 3.55
C GLN A 350 -23.20 8.03 4.87
N ILE A 351 -22.47 7.86 5.97
CA ILE A 351 -22.99 7.86 7.33
C ILE A 351 -22.12 8.76 8.21
N TYR A 352 -22.77 9.62 8.98
CA TYR A 352 -22.10 10.60 9.83
C TYR A 352 -22.33 10.37 11.32
N GLN A 353 -23.36 9.60 11.69
CA GLN A 353 -23.71 9.32 13.08
C GLN A 353 -23.58 7.84 13.39
N THR A 354 -23.13 7.51 14.61
CA THR A 354 -22.95 6.11 15.02
C THR A 354 -24.27 5.34 15.05
N GLU A 355 -25.36 6.02 15.46
CA GLU A 355 -26.69 5.45 15.51
C GLU A 355 -27.19 5.02 14.13
N GLU A 356 -26.91 5.82 13.11
CA GLU A 356 -27.23 5.50 11.71
C GLU A 356 -26.41 4.29 11.22
N LEU A 357 -25.12 4.23 11.61
CA LEU A 357 -24.28 3.08 11.28
C LEU A 357 -24.85 1.80 11.90
N VAL A 358 -25.16 1.84 13.18
CA VAL A 358 -25.74 0.70 13.92
C VAL A 358 -27.00 0.20 13.23
N GLU A 359 -27.95 1.08 12.91
CA GLU A 359 -29.21 0.71 12.26
C GLU A 359 -28.97 0.17 10.85
N CYS A 360 -28.05 0.78 10.09
CA CYS A 360 -27.68 0.32 8.75
C CYS A 360 -27.11 -1.11 8.77
N LEU A 361 -26.22 -1.40 9.69
CA LEU A 361 -25.63 -2.74 9.83
C LEU A 361 -26.65 -3.75 10.33
N ARG A 362 -27.41 -3.39 11.38
CA ARG A 362 -28.45 -4.25 11.98
C ARG A 362 -29.53 -4.66 10.98
N SER A 363 -30.02 -3.70 10.19
CA SER A 363 -31.03 -3.98 9.17
C SER A 363 -30.49 -4.68 7.94
N GLY A 364 -29.16 -4.57 7.67
CA GLY A 364 -28.56 -5.03 6.44
C GLY A 364 -28.89 -4.17 5.22
N ALA A 365 -29.44 -2.96 5.41
CA ALA A 365 -29.89 -2.09 4.33
C ALA A 365 -28.76 -1.72 3.35
N CYS A 366 -27.51 -1.62 3.84
CA CYS A 366 -26.36 -1.36 3.02
C CYS A 366 -25.99 -2.49 2.04
N LEU A 367 -26.40 -3.73 2.31
CA LEU A 367 -26.05 -4.89 1.49
C LEU A 367 -26.74 -4.88 0.10
N GLN A 368 -27.68 -3.96 -0.10
CA GLN A 368 -28.37 -3.77 -1.38
C GLN A 368 -27.77 -2.64 -2.22
N ASP A 369 -26.75 -1.94 -1.72
CA ASP A 369 -26.13 -0.84 -2.43
C ASP A 369 -25.32 -1.37 -3.62
N ASP A 370 -25.54 -0.80 -4.80
CA ASP A 370 -24.83 -1.12 -6.03
C ASP A 370 -24.31 0.16 -6.68
N TYR A 371 -23.04 0.14 -7.06
CA TYR A 371 -22.35 1.22 -7.76
C TYR A 371 -21.62 0.71 -9.02
N SER A 372 -21.84 -0.54 -9.39
CA SER A 372 -21.09 -1.21 -10.45
C SER A 372 -21.32 -0.62 -11.85
N ASP A 373 -22.42 0.13 -12.03
CA ASP A 373 -22.75 0.82 -13.30
C ASP A 373 -22.51 2.33 -13.24
N THR A 374 -21.70 2.80 -12.30
CA THR A 374 -21.38 4.21 -12.15
C THR A 374 -20.12 4.61 -12.93
N GLU A 375 -20.02 5.90 -13.32
CA GLU A 375 -18.80 6.45 -13.91
C GLU A 375 -17.57 6.24 -13.00
N TYR A 376 -17.78 6.31 -11.67
CA TYR A 376 -16.74 5.99 -10.70
C TYR A 376 -16.16 4.60 -10.94
N TYR A 377 -17.00 3.57 -10.97
CA TYR A 377 -16.55 2.19 -11.15
C TYR A 377 -15.78 2.02 -12.46
N HIS A 378 -16.35 2.48 -13.57
CA HIS A 378 -15.71 2.38 -14.88
C HIS A 378 -14.39 3.14 -14.97
N THR A 379 -14.26 4.25 -14.27
CA THR A 379 -13.02 5.06 -14.25
C THR A 379 -11.92 4.38 -13.44
N PHE A 380 -12.24 3.89 -12.25
CA PHE A 380 -11.23 3.41 -11.30
C PHE A 380 -10.89 1.92 -11.44
N SER A 381 -11.75 1.12 -12.09
CA SER A 381 -11.52 -0.31 -12.35
C SER A 381 -11.00 -0.62 -13.76
N LYS A 382 -10.88 0.38 -14.64
CA LYS A 382 -10.64 0.23 -16.08
C LYS A 382 -9.47 -0.68 -16.45
N TYR A 383 -8.38 -0.63 -15.70
CA TYR A 383 -7.14 -1.32 -16.03
C TYR A 383 -6.85 -2.51 -15.09
N ASP A 384 -7.80 -2.86 -14.23
CA ASP A 384 -7.68 -4.04 -13.39
C ASP A 384 -8.04 -5.29 -14.19
N SER A 385 -7.20 -6.33 -14.08
CA SER A 385 -7.44 -7.63 -14.71
C SER A 385 -6.76 -8.74 -13.91
N PRO A 386 -7.28 -9.98 -13.96
CA PRO A 386 -6.71 -11.10 -13.22
C PRO A 386 -5.27 -11.45 -13.62
N ASP A 387 -4.89 -11.11 -14.85
CA ASP A 387 -3.60 -11.39 -15.47
C ASP A 387 -2.62 -10.21 -15.44
N VAL A 388 -2.98 -9.11 -14.75
CA VAL A 388 -2.15 -7.89 -14.71
C VAL A 388 -0.73 -8.17 -14.24
N SER A 389 -0.57 -9.03 -13.23
CA SER A 389 0.76 -9.40 -12.68
C SER A 389 1.62 -10.11 -13.73
N GLU A 390 1.03 -11.02 -14.51
CA GLU A 390 1.70 -11.73 -15.59
C GLU A 390 2.17 -10.76 -16.69
N LYS A 391 1.28 -9.86 -17.12
CA LYS A 391 1.60 -8.84 -18.12
C LYS A 391 2.72 -7.91 -17.68
N LEU A 392 2.69 -7.45 -16.43
CA LEU A 392 3.74 -6.59 -15.86
C LEU A 392 5.09 -7.32 -15.75
N LEU A 393 5.10 -8.59 -15.34
CA LEU A 393 6.31 -9.40 -15.31
C LEU A 393 6.88 -9.64 -16.71
N LYS A 394 6.03 -9.96 -17.69
CA LYS A 394 6.44 -10.11 -19.09
C LYS A 394 7.09 -8.83 -19.61
N LEU A 395 6.44 -7.69 -19.38
CA LEU A 395 7.01 -6.38 -19.72
C LEU A 395 8.37 -6.13 -19.06
N ALA A 396 8.49 -6.37 -17.77
CA ALA A 396 9.73 -6.13 -17.03
C ALA A 396 10.89 -7.04 -17.46
N PHE A 397 10.59 -8.31 -17.80
CA PHE A 397 11.62 -9.31 -18.13
C PHE A 397 12.00 -9.33 -19.61
N THR A 398 11.08 -9.02 -20.50
CA THR A 398 11.29 -9.15 -21.95
C THR A 398 11.16 -7.82 -22.72
N GLY A 399 10.59 -6.79 -22.11
CA GLY A 399 10.26 -5.53 -22.78
C GLY A 399 8.97 -5.60 -23.62
N ASP A 400 8.30 -6.76 -23.66
CA ASP A 400 7.05 -6.94 -24.42
C ASP A 400 5.85 -6.45 -23.60
N SER A 401 5.20 -5.40 -24.07
CA SER A 401 4.03 -4.79 -23.43
C SER A 401 2.73 -5.55 -23.70
N GLY A 402 2.68 -6.42 -24.71
CA GLY A 402 1.46 -7.10 -25.12
C GLY A 402 0.33 -6.10 -25.39
N ASP A 403 -0.80 -6.27 -24.70
CA ASP A 403 -1.99 -5.41 -24.77
C ASP A 403 -2.01 -4.28 -23.71
N LEU A 404 -0.96 -4.12 -22.90
CA LEU A 404 -0.86 -3.02 -21.95
C LEU A 404 -0.79 -1.67 -22.66
N GLU A 405 -1.56 -0.71 -22.18
CA GLU A 405 -1.45 0.69 -22.62
C GLU A 405 -0.18 1.29 -22.01
N VAL A 406 0.79 1.61 -22.87
CA VAL A 406 2.10 2.15 -22.47
C VAL A 406 2.33 3.52 -23.10
N ILE A 407 2.54 4.52 -22.27
CA ILE A 407 2.83 5.90 -22.66
C ILE A 407 4.32 6.16 -22.48
N ASP A 408 5.06 6.36 -23.57
CA ASP A 408 6.50 6.56 -23.59
C ASP A 408 6.86 8.05 -23.52
N TYR A 409 7.33 8.50 -22.36
CA TYR A 409 7.70 9.89 -22.11
C TYR A 409 9.08 10.23 -22.67
N GLY A 410 9.96 9.24 -22.91
CA GLY A 410 11.27 9.44 -23.55
C GLY A 410 11.14 9.87 -25.01
N LYS A 411 10.29 9.19 -25.77
CA LYS A 411 10.05 9.50 -27.19
C LYS A 411 9.39 10.85 -27.43
N ASN A 412 8.56 11.32 -26.52
CA ASN A 412 7.87 12.60 -26.65
C ASN A 412 8.81 13.79 -26.51
N LYS A 413 9.95 13.65 -25.85
CA LYS A 413 10.93 14.74 -25.65
C LYS A 413 11.87 14.95 -26.84
N GLU A 414 12.16 13.92 -27.60
CA GLU A 414 12.97 14.07 -28.83
C GLU A 414 12.29 14.96 -29.88
N LYS A 415 10.93 15.07 -29.84
CA LYS A 415 10.16 15.91 -30.77
C LYS A 415 10.12 17.40 -30.38
N THR A 416 10.39 17.73 -29.13
CA THR A 416 10.30 19.12 -28.62
C THR A 416 11.62 19.90 -28.67
N TRP A 417 12.74 19.25 -28.99
CA TRP A 417 14.05 19.85 -29.10
C TRP A 417 14.59 19.96 -30.55
N ARG A 418 13.73 19.76 -31.55
CA ARG A 418 14.06 19.93 -32.98
C ARG A 418 13.43 21.17 -33.55
#